data_b95ac1b8745860d233ddca17a0eee751
#
_entry.id   b95ac1b8745860d233ddca17a0eee751
#
_cell.length_a   1.000
_cell.length_b   1.000
_cell.length_c   1.000
_cell.angle_alpha   90.00
_cell.angle_beta   90.00
_cell.angle_gamma   90.00
#
_symmetry.space_group_name_H-M   'P 1'
#
loop_
_entity.id
_entity.type
_entity.pdbx_description
1 polymer ?
#
loop_
_entity_poly.entity_id
_entity_poly.type
_entity_poly.pdbx_seq_one_letter_code
_entity_poly.pdbx_strand_id
1 'polypeptide(L)'
;MQMQRSLGLTRRDFLREAIGAAAATALFSVRPRNALAAASSAGQKVVVITFGGGARDDETFSLEGQQNIPHLLRTLAPQSCFFTTVMNRGILGHHVATASIATGAYETFDNFVAQGPAHPTVFEYFRKGLRRPREDAWAIAPSNLFAEMGASRDRRYGPGVGAELILPKQLLAAALGGVDVPQLDAYPDLLRDNYEMPSEAASQIVAPGQADLERIVSRLKLDPAELRSRAATLISPDALSVYMARHVMREFAPSLLFLTLHDIDVAHSGAYSLYIEGIRNTDRHCADIWDEIQSNPEYKDRTTLFILPDFGRDGDSDAGGNGFQHHRTGSPLARTTWMMVLGPGIRQNTVVNRTIESIDLVPTIAGRLGFDAPYAQGRQIAELI
;
A
#
# COMPACT_ATOMS: atom_id res chain seq x y z
N MET A 1 38.53 -5.12 -26.17
CA MET A 1 37.82 -5.79 -25.09
C MET A 1 36.39 -5.30 -25.16
N GLN A 2 35.52 -6.06 -25.81
CA GLN A 2 34.10 -5.70 -26.00
C GLN A 2 33.32 -5.92 -24.70
N MET A 3 32.78 -4.86 -24.15
CA MET A 3 31.81 -4.92 -23.07
C MET A 3 30.51 -5.54 -23.62
N GLN A 4 30.23 -6.77 -23.22
CA GLN A 4 28.92 -7.39 -23.41
C GLN A 4 27.88 -6.52 -22.67
N ARG A 5 27.02 -5.88 -23.44
CA ARG A 5 25.77 -5.30 -22.88
C ARG A 5 24.91 -6.48 -22.44
N SER A 6 24.73 -6.65 -21.13
CA SER A 6 23.70 -7.53 -20.61
C SER A 6 22.35 -6.96 -21.06
N LEU A 7 21.67 -7.67 -21.96
CA LEU A 7 20.27 -7.43 -22.28
C LEU A 7 19.45 -7.81 -21.04
N GLY A 8 19.30 -6.88 -20.10
CA GLY A 8 18.41 -7.05 -18.96
C GLY A 8 16.98 -7.22 -19.47
N LEU A 9 16.37 -8.37 -19.20
CA LEU A 9 14.94 -8.58 -19.40
C LEU A 9 14.18 -7.52 -18.60
N THR A 10 13.34 -6.76 -19.30
CA THR A 10 12.48 -5.75 -18.65
C THR A 10 11.30 -6.45 -17.95
N ARG A 11 10.62 -5.78 -16.99
CA ARG A 11 9.33 -6.24 -16.42
C ARG A 11 8.39 -6.81 -17.49
N ARG A 12 8.38 -6.17 -18.65
CA ARG A 12 7.54 -6.52 -19.79
C ARG A 12 7.92 -7.87 -20.41
N ASP A 13 9.20 -8.11 -20.58
CA ASP A 13 9.70 -9.31 -21.26
C ASP A 13 9.53 -10.53 -20.37
N PHE A 14 9.85 -10.40 -19.07
CA PHE A 14 9.68 -11.47 -18.08
C PHE A 14 8.21 -11.89 -17.91
N LEU A 15 7.30 -10.93 -17.74
CA LEU A 15 5.89 -11.26 -17.54
C LEU A 15 5.25 -11.86 -18.80
N ARG A 16 5.73 -11.54 -20.00
CA ARG A 16 5.30 -12.22 -21.23
C ARG A 16 5.75 -13.68 -21.26
N GLU A 17 6.95 -13.98 -20.83
CA GLU A 17 7.48 -15.36 -20.80
C GLU A 17 6.82 -16.19 -19.67
N ALA A 18 6.69 -15.64 -18.48
CA ALA A 18 6.04 -16.32 -17.35
C ALA A 18 4.55 -16.59 -17.61
N ILE A 19 3.87 -15.69 -18.29
CA ILE A 19 2.46 -15.80 -18.69
C ILE A 19 2.30 -16.76 -19.87
N GLY A 20 3.22 -16.74 -20.85
CA GLY A 20 3.21 -17.63 -22.00
C GLY A 20 3.35 -19.11 -21.63
N ALA A 21 4.11 -19.44 -20.59
CA ALA A 21 4.30 -20.81 -20.12
C ALA A 21 3.05 -21.39 -19.42
N ALA A 22 2.20 -20.54 -18.81
CA ALA A 22 0.97 -20.97 -18.14
C ALA A 22 -0.25 -21.11 -19.10
N ALA A 23 -0.20 -20.51 -20.28
CA ALA A 23 -1.31 -20.51 -21.24
C ALA A 23 -1.55 -21.85 -21.97
N ALA A 24 -0.69 -22.85 -21.79
CA ALA A 24 -0.80 -24.15 -22.49
C ALA A 24 -1.87 -25.09 -21.92
N THR A 25 -2.60 -24.74 -20.85
CA THR A 25 -3.51 -25.71 -20.17
C THR A 25 -4.94 -25.22 -19.93
N ALA A 26 -5.39 -24.08 -20.45
CA ALA A 26 -6.76 -23.61 -20.20
C ALA A 26 -7.47 -23.17 -21.50
N LEU A 27 -8.06 -24.14 -22.18
CA LEU A 27 -9.16 -23.91 -23.12
C LEU A 27 -10.45 -23.66 -22.32
N PHE A 28 -10.80 -22.42 -22.06
CA PHE A 28 -12.10 -22.06 -21.48
C PHE A 28 -12.91 -21.17 -22.42
N SER A 29 -14.15 -21.60 -22.61
CA SER A 29 -15.21 -21.01 -23.38
C SER A 29 -15.46 -19.54 -23.00
N VAL A 30 -15.27 -18.64 -23.98
CA VAL A 30 -15.66 -17.24 -23.90
C VAL A 30 -17.19 -17.14 -23.97
N ARG A 31 -17.86 -16.78 -22.86
CA ARG A 31 -19.21 -16.25 -22.88
C ARG A 31 -19.15 -14.72 -22.92
N PRO A 32 -19.90 -14.05 -23.81
CA PRO A 32 -19.95 -12.58 -23.83
C PRO A 32 -20.73 -12.09 -22.60
N ARG A 33 -20.08 -11.29 -21.77
CA ARG A 33 -20.66 -10.61 -20.61
C ARG A 33 -20.82 -9.11 -20.88
N ASN A 34 -21.67 -8.75 -21.82
CA ASN A 34 -22.22 -7.41 -21.89
C ASN A 34 -23.63 -7.46 -21.29
N ALA A 35 -23.86 -6.83 -20.15
CA ALA A 35 -25.15 -6.41 -19.58
C ALA A 35 -25.37 -6.68 -18.08
N LEU A 36 -24.36 -6.74 -17.23
CA LEU A 36 -24.55 -6.89 -15.77
C LEU A 36 -23.70 -5.95 -14.90
N ALA A 37 -23.12 -4.90 -15.49
CA ALA A 37 -22.23 -3.97 -14.77
C ALA A 37 -22.97 -2.97 -13.84
N ALA A 38 -24.28 -2.87 -13.90
CA ALA A 38 -25.04 -1.90 -13.09
C ALA A 38 -25.74 -2.49 -11.85
N ALA A 39 -25.65 -3.77 -11.60
CA ALA A 39 -26.53 -4.43 -10.62
C ALA A 39 -25.83 -4.93 -9.34
N SER A 40 -24.57 -4.65 -9.04
CA SER A 40 -23.94 -5.21 -7.84
C SER A 40 -22.70 -4.47 -7.33
N SER A 41 -22.73 -3.16 -7.14
CA SER A 41 -21.75 -2.50 -6.25
C SER A 41 -22.08 -2.74 -4.77
N ALA A 42 -23.29 -3.16 -4.45
CA ALA A 42 -23.71 -3.52 -3.11
C ALA A 42 -22.91 -4.75 -2.62
N GLY A 43 -22.07 -4.56 -1.61
CA GLY A 43 -21.24 -5.61 -1.01
C GLY A 43 -19.84 -5.78 -1.64
N GLN A 44 -19.48 -4.99 -2.65
CA GLN A 44 -18.09 -4.96 -3.14
C GLN A 44 -17.15 -4.31 -2.13
N LYS A 45 -15.94 -4.81 -2.05
CA LYS A 45 -14.90 -4.32 -1.17
C LYS A 45 -13.63 -3.99 -1.97
N VAL A 46 -12.86 -3.07 -1.45
CA VAL A 46 -11.54 -2.71 -1.99
C VAL A 46 -10.49 -2.72 -0.87
N VAL A 47 -9.40 -3.40 -1.13
CA VAL A 47 -8.18 -3.33 -0.32
C VAL A 47 -7.07 -2.78 -1.19
N VAL A 48 -6.35 -1.78 -0.69
CA VAL A 48 -5.17 -1.20 -1.34
C VAL A 48 -3.97 -1.45 -0.46
N ILE A 49 -2.91 -2.01 -1.02
CA ILE A 49 -1.60 -2.12 -0.38
C ILE A 49 -0.65 -1.19 -1.13
N THR A 50 -0.09 -0.19 -0.44
CA THR A 50 1.08 0.50 -0.97
C THR A 50 2.31 -0.33 -0.63
N PHE A 51 2.99 -0.83 -1.65
CA PHE A 51 4.29 -1.50 -1.58
C PHE A 51 5.33 -0.39 -1.38
N GLY A 52 5.28 0.24 -0.21
CA GLY A 52 5.90 1.52 0.06
C GLY A 52 7.39 1.41 0.37
N GLY A 53 8.06 2.55 0.25
CA GLY A 53 9.51 2.62 0.31
C GLY A 53 10.17 2.52 -1.06
N GLY A 54 9.46 2.13 -2.10
CA GLY A 54 9.94 2.00 -3.48
C GLY A 54 10.97 0.87 -3.65
N ALA A 55 10.82 0.07 -4.69
CA ALA A 55 11.76 -0.98 -5.07
C ALA A 55 12.10 -0.88 -6.55
N ARG A 56 13.37 -1.12 -6.90
CA ARG A 56 13.82 -1.12 -8.30
C ARG A 56 13.48 -2.45 -8.96
N ASP A 57 13.47 -2.44 -10.29
CA ASP A 57 13.37 -3.69 -11.06
C ASP A 57 14.56 -4.62 -10.84
N ASP A 58 15.74 -4.06 -10.61
CA ASP A 58 16.96 -4.83 -10.37
C ASP A 58 16.81 -5.78 -9.18
N GLU A 59 16.09 -5.39 -8.14
CA GLU A 59 15.86 -6.21 -6.96
C GLU A 59 14.49 -6.92 -6.94
N THR A 60 13.66 -6.71 -7.97
CA THR A 60 12.32 -7.31 -8.05
C THR A 60 12.09 -8.11 -9.34
N PHE A 61 11.79 -7.44 -10.46
CA PHE A 61 11.34 -8.10 -11.70
C PHE A 61 12.47 -8.54 -12.64
N SER A 62 13.69 -8.00 -12.50
CA SER A 62 14.84 -8.51 -13.24
C SER A 62 15.18 -9.93 -12.80
N LEU A 63 15.91 -10.68 -13.63
CA LEU A 63 16.16 -12.11 -13.42
C LEU A 63 16.75 -12.40 -12.05
N GLU A 64 17.72 -11.61 -11.62
CA GLU A 64 18.39 -11.73 -10.32
C GLU A 64 17.49 -11.31 -9.15
N GLY A 65 16.59 -10.35 -9.37
CA GLY A 65 15.69 -9.81 -8.37
C GLY A 65 14.50 -10.72 -8.04
N GLN A 66 14.08 -11.57 -8.97
CA GLN A 66 12.86 -12.39 -8.86
C GLN A 66 12.82 -13.29 -7.63
N GLN A 67 13.96 -13.72 -7.14
CA GLN A 67 14.06 -14.50 -5.90
C GLN A 67 13.58 -13.73 -4.66
N ASN A 68 13.49 -12.40 -4.73
CA ASN A 68 13.06 -11.56 -3.62
C ASN A 68 11.54 -11.36 -3.57
N ILE A 69 10.82 -11.68 -4.68
CA ILE A 69 9.36 -11.49 -4.79
C ILE A 69 8.65 -12.76 -5.26
N PRO A 70 8.91 -13.94 -4.65
CA PRO A 70 8.35 -15.21 -5.09
C PRO A 70 6.82 -15.27 -5.00
N HIS A 71 6.20 -14.59 -4.03
CA HIS A 71 4.74 -14.58 -3.85
C HIS A 71 4.06 -13.71 -4.91
N LEU A 72 4.57 -12.50 -5.17
CA LEU A 72 4.07 -11.67 -6.26
C LEU A 72 4.13 -12.41 -7.58
N LEU A 73 5.23 -13.10 -7.88
CA LEU A 73 5.43 -13.75 -9.18
C LEU A 73 4.65 -15.05 -9.35
N ARG A 74 4.68 -15.94 -8.34
CA ARG A 74 4.16 -17.30 -8.48
C ARG A 74 2.71 -17.44 -8.01
N THR A 75 2.30 -16.62 -7.06
CA THR A 75 0.97 -16.71 -6.44
C THR A 75 0.03 -15.64 -6.97
N LEU A 76 0.46 -14.38 -6.98
CA LEU A 76 -0.42 -13.25 -7.26
C LEU A 76 -0.49 -12.89 -8.74
N ALA A 77 0.64 -12.83 -9.45
CA ALA A 77 0.68 -12.44 -10.86
C ALA A 77 -0.20 -13.31 -11.77
N PRO A 78 -0.25 -14.64 -11.63
CA PRO A 78 -1.13 -15.49 -12.45
C PRO A 78 -2.62 -15.18 -12.26
N GLN A 79 -3.00 -14.60 -11.13
CA GLN A 79 -4.39 -14.26 -10.79
C GLN A 79 -4.72 -12.79 -11.04
N SER A 80 -3.77 -12.01 -11.55
CA SER A 80 -3.86 -10.55 -11.63
C SER A 80 -3.97 -10.00 -13.04
N CYS A 81 -4.42 -8.75 -13.12
CA CYS A 81 -4.13 -7.81 -14.18
C CYS A 81 -2.95 -6.95 -13.73
N PHE A 82 -1.83 -7.03 -14.46
CA PHE A 82 -0.58 -6.36 -14.10
C PHE A 82 -0.29 -5.19 -15.05
N PHE A 83 -0.13 -4.00 -14.50
CA PHE A 83 0.25 -2.79 -15.21
C PHE A 83 1.76 -2.57 -15.06
N THR A 84 2.48 -2.59 -16.18
CA THR A 84 3.96 -2.49 -16.19
C THR A 84 4.47 -1.09 -15.91
N THR A 85 3.63 -0.08 -16.09
CA THR A 85 4.05 1.33 -16.02
C THR A 85 3.00 2.18 -15.33
N VAL A 86 3.26 2.51 -14.09
CA VAL A 86 2.50 3.49 -13.29
C VAL A 86 3.41 4.70 -13.06
N MET A 87 2.98 5.87 -13.50
CA MET A 87 3.74 7.12 -13.40
C MET A 87 3.29 7.93 -12.20
N ASN A 88 4.22 8.34 -11.35
CA ASN A 88 4.01 9.39 -10.36
C ASN A 88 4.64 10.70 -10.88
N ARG A 89 3.83 11.70 -11.21
CA ARG A 89 4.30 13.02 -11.68
C ARG A 89 4.47 14.04 -10.55
N GLY A 90 4.04 13.68 -9.34
CA GLY A 90 4.09 14.54 -8.16
C GLY A 90 5.46 14.54 -7.46
N ILE A 91 5.43 14.90 -6.19
CA ILE A 91 6.57 14.85 -5.29
C ILE A 91 6.83 13.39 -4.92
N LEU A 92 8.08 12.95 -5.02
CA LEU A 92 8.49 11.60 -4.65
C LEU A 92 8.93 11.58 -3.17
N GLY A 93 8.00 11.87 -2.29
CA GLY A 93 8.12 11.70 -0.85
C GLY A 93 7.00 10.76 -0.39
N HIS A 94 7.29 9.79 0.46
CA HIS A 94 6.36 8.68 0.76
C HIS A 94 5.02 9.17 1.29
N HIS A 95 5.03 10.14 2.22
CA HIS A 95 3.80 10.72 2.76
C HIS A 95 2.98 11.45 1.67
N VAL A 96 3.62 12.34 0.90
CA VAL A 96 2.95 13.12 -0.15
C VAL A 96 2.46 12.23 -1.30
N ALA A 97 3.26 11.24 -1.70
CA ALA A 97 2.90 10.31 -2.77
C ALA A 97 1.73 9.40 -2.36
N THR A 98 1.75 8.86 -1.14
CA THR A 98 0.64 8.07 -0.60
C THR A 98 -0.64 8.91 -0.48
N ALA A 99 -0.52 10.16 -0.02
CA ALA A 99 -1.65 11.10 -0.01
C ALA A 99 -2.18 11.36 -1.42
N SER A 100 -1.30 11.52 -2.43
CA SER A 100 -1.70 11.68 -3.82
C SER A 100 -2.45 10.46 -4.37
N ILE A 101 -2.00 9.24 -4.02
CA ILE A 101 -2.69 8.00 -4.33
C ILE A 101 -4.08 7.97 -3.67
N ALA A 102 -4.19 8.42 -2.42
CA ALA A 102 -5.44 8.39 -1.67
C ALA A 102 -6.44 9.50 -2.05
N THR A 103 -5.99 10.60 -2.67
CA THR A 103 -6.86 11.70 -3.12
C THR A 103 -7.21 11.61 -4.60
N GLY A 104 -6.37 10.94 -5.41
CA GLY A 104 -6.46 10.96 -6.86
C GLY A 104 -6.05 12.30 -7.46
N ALA A 105 -5.26 13.10 -6.74
CA ALA A 105 -4.70 14.37 -7.16
C ALA A 105 -3.25 14.48 -6.67
N TYR A 106 -2.37 15.14 -7.42
CA TYR A 106 -1.00 15.34 -6.97
C TYR A 106 -0.95 16.38 -5.85
N GLU A 107 -0.67 15.94 -4.64
CA GLU A 107 -0.51 16.78 -3.46
C GLU A 107 0.85 17.49 -3.45
N THR A 108 0.92 18.67 -2.78
CA THR A 108 2.11 19.51 -2.76
C THR A 108 2.35 20.09 -1.37
N PHE A 109 2.67 19.25 -0.41
CA PHE A 109 3.01 19.67 0.94
C PHE A 109 4.38 19.10 1.37
N ASP A 110 4.88 19.55 2.51
CA ASP A 110 6.15 19.10 3.06
C ASP A 110 6.06 17.63 3.48
N ASN A 111 6.89 16.77 2.89
CA ASN A 111 6.91 15.34 3.16
C ASN A 111 7.27 14.99 4.61
N PHE A 112 7.91 15.89 5.34
CA PHE A 112 8.38 15.69 6.71
C PHE A 112 7.47 16.29 7.78
N VAL A 113 6.28 16.74 7.40
CA VAL A 113 5.28 17.29 8.31
C VAL A 113 4.01 16.46 8.23
N ALA A 114 3.53 15.96 9.37
CA ALA A 114 2.23 15.32 9.45
C ALA A 114 1.13 16.35 9.11
N GLN A 115 0.56 16.23 7.91
CA GLN A 115 -0.40 17.17 7.38
C GLN A 115 -1.43 16.45 6.52
N GLY A 116 -2.70 16.78 6.70
CA GLY A 116 -3.78 16.28 5.86
C GLY A 116 -3.68 16.80 4.42
N PRO A 117 -4.08 16.00 3.42
CA PRO A 117 -4.09 16.41 2.03
C PRO A 117 -5.02 17.59 1.76
N ALA A 118 -4.74 18.34 0.70
CA ALA A 118 -5.58 19.47 0.29
C ALA A 118 -6.86 19.01 -0.42
N HIS A 119 -6.76 17.93 -1.22
CA HIS A 119 -7.90 17.37 -1.95
C HIS A 119 -8.61 16.30 -1.11
N PRO A 120 -9.93 16.11 -1.29
CA PRO A 120 -10.67 15.07 -0.60
C PRO A 120 -10.10 13.67 -0.88
N THR A 121 -10.07 12.84 0.14
CA THR A 121 -9.59 11.47 0.06
C THR A 121 -10.65 10.53 -0.49
N VAL A 122 -10.23 9.38 -0.99
CA VAL A 122 -11.11 8.29 -1.41
C VAL A 122 -12.06 7.85 -0.28
N PHE A 123 -11.62 7.93 0.97
CA PHE A 123 -12.43 7.60 2.14
C PHE A 123 -13.59 8.58 2.31
N GLU A 124 -13.31 9.87 2.13
CA GLU A 124 -14.31 10.94 2.22
C GLU A 124 -15.31 10.85 1.08
N TYR A 125 -14.86 10.63 -0.15
CA TYR A 125 -15.76 10.37 -1.29
C TYR A 125 -16.66 9.17 -1.03
N PHE A 126 -16.08 8.03 -0.63
CA PHE A 126 -16.78 6.79 -0.35
C PHE A 126 -17.82 6.96 0.76
N ARG A 127 -17.39 7.46 1.93
CA ARG A 127 -18.28 7.56 3.08
C ARG A 127 -19.40 8.57 2.88
N LYS A 128 -19.08 9.73 2.34
CA LYS A 128 -20.09 10.76 2.05
C LYS A 128 -21.02 10.35 0.91
N GLY A 129 -20.47 9.85 -0.19
CA GLY A 129 -21.23 9.47 -1.38
C GLY A 129 -22.21 8.34 -1.13
N LEU A 130 -21.78 7.31 -0.41
CA LEU A 130 -22.60 6.12 -0.11
C LEU A 130 -23.20 6.13 1.30
N ARG A 131 -23.04 7.21 2.06
CA ARG A 131 -23.50 7.34 3.46
C ARG A 131 -23.04 6.20 4.35
N ARG A 132 -21.75 5.82 4.20
CA ARG A 132 -21.17 4.69 4.93
C ARG A 132 -20.71 5.11 6.34
N PRO A 133 -20.86 4.23 7.35
CA PRO A 133 -20.38 4.49 8.69
C PRO A 133 -18.84 4.59 8.71
N ARG A 134 -18.29 5.08 9.79
CA ARG A 134 -16.87 5.31 9.94
C ARG A 134 -16.05 4.03 9.89
N GLU A 135 -16.59 2.97 10.47
CA GLU A 135 -15.99 1.63 10.57
C GLU A 135 -15.90 0.91 9.22
N ASP A 136 -16.45 1.50 8.16
CA ASP A 136 -16.43 0.91 6.82
C ASP A 136 -15.27 1.41 5.93
N ALA A 137 -14.49 2.35 6.43
CA ALA A 137 -13.32 2.91 5.73
C ALA A 137 -12.12 3.07 6.69
N TRP A 138 -11.04 2.37 6.41
CA TRP A 138 -9.85 2.33 7.25
C TRP A 138 -8.58 2.65 6.49
N ALA A 139 -7.65 3.31 7.18
CA ALA A 139 -6.27 3.50 6.75
C ALA A 139 -5.32 3.02 7.84
N ILE A 140 -4.30 2.26 7.47
CA ILE A 140 -3.27 1.74 8.37
C ILE A 140 -1.93 2.12 7.78
N ALA A 141 -1.10 2.81 8.54
CA ALA A 141 0.20 3.28 8.11
C ALA A 141 1.24 3.18 9.23
N PRO A 142 2.48 2.80 8.93
CA PRO A 142 3.49 2.48 9.93
C PRO A 142 4.08 3.71 10.61
N SER A 143 4.08 4.88 9.98
CA SER A 143 4.74 6.09 10.45
C SER A 143 3.78 7.16 10.95
N ASN A 144 4.22 7.94 11.93
CA ASN A 144 3.48 9.09 12.47
C ASN A 144 3.27 10.21 11.45
N LEU A 145 4.08 10.31 10.41
CA LEU A 145 3.90 11.27 9.32
C LEU A 145 2.55 11.09 8.61
N PHE A 146 1.98 9.89 8.63
CA PHE A 146 0.68 9.61 8.03
C PHE A 146 -0.53 9.94 8.93
N ALA A 147 -0.32 10.56 10.10
CA ALA A 147 -1.38 10.80 11.10
C ALA A 147 -2.61 11.54 10.56
N GLU A 148 -2.45 12.35 9.51
CA GLU A 148 -3.52 13.15 8.92
C GLU A 148 -4.03 12.59 7.56
N MET A 149 -3.53 11.42 7.09
CA MET A 149 -3.85 10.93 5.75
C MET A 149 -5.29 10.43 5.58
N GLY A 150 -5.97 10.15 6.68
CA GLY A 150 -7.34 9.60 6.67
C GLY A 150 -8.41 10.60 6.25
N ALA A 151 -8.14 11.91 6.33
CA ALA A 151 -9.07 12.97 6.00
C ALA A 151 -8.36 14.20 5.41
N SER A 152 -9.04 14.92 4.53
CA SER A 152 -8.50 16.12 3.90
C SER A 152 -8.79 17.39 4.71
N ARG A 153 -8.10 18.47 4.31
CA ARG A 153 -8.37 19.83 4.76
C ARG A 153 -9.47 20.52 3.94
N ASP A 154 -10.12 19.79 3.04
CA ASP A 154 -11.19 20.33 2.20
C ASP A 154 -12.48 20.53 3.01
N ARG A 155 -12.91 21.80 3.10
CA ARG A 155 -14.09 22.19 3.90
C ARG A 155 -15.40 21.60 3.38
N ARG A 156 -15.45 21.13 2.14
CA ARG A 156 -16.65 20.52 1.55
C ARG A 156 -16.99 19.16 2.15
N TYR A 157 -16.00 18.49 2.73
CA TYR A 157 -16.18 17.17 3.33
C TYR A 157 -16.33 17.24 4.85
N GLY A 158 -15.62 18.16 5.50
CA GLY A 158 -15.72 18.42 6.94
C GLY A 158 -15.19 17.28 7.81
N PRO A 159 -15.15 17.51 9.12
CA PRO A 159 -14.68 16.51 10.08
C PRO A 159 -15.64 15.31 10.16
N GLY A 160 -15.08 14.12 10.34
CA GLY A 160 -15.85 12.91 10.61
C GLY A 160 -16.30 12.09 9.40
N VAL A 161 -16.02 12.53 8.17
CA VAL A 161 -16.24 11.71 6.94
C VAL A 161 -14.98 11.04 6.39
N GLY A 162 -13.83 11.18 7.04
CA GLY A 162 -12.58 10.49 6.70
C GLY A 162 -12.54 9.04 7.16
N ALA A 163 -11.41 8.37 6.95
CA ALA A 163 -11.16 7.01 7.42
C ALA A 163 -10.99 6.92 8.94
N GLU A 164 -11.20 5.73 9.49
CA GLU A 164 -10.52 5.32 10.72
C GLU A 164 -9.05 5.13 10.40
N LEU A 165 -8.19 5.83 11.13
CA LEU A 165 -6.76 5.74 10.96
C LEU A 165 -6.13 4.96 12.11
N ILE A 166 -5.31 3.98 11.77
CA ILE A 166 -4.47 3.26 12.72
C ILE A 166 -3.00 3.55 12.42
N LEU A 167 -2.29 3.99 13.45
CA LEU A 167 -0.84 4.05 13.50
C LEU A 167 -0.37 2.98 14.49
N PRO A 168 0.03 1.79 14.01
CA PRO A 168 0.25 0.62 14.88
C PRO A 168 1.31 0.84 15.96
N LYS A 169 2.34 1.63 15.68
CA LYS A 169 3.38 1.98 16.65
C LYS A 169 2.81 2.76 17.85
N GLN A 170 1.90 3.70 17.59
CA GLN A 170 1.23 4.45 18.67
C GLN A 170 0.37 3.53 19.54
N LEU A 171 -0.34 2.58 18.92
CA LEU A 171 -1.13 1.60 19.65
C LEU A 171 -0.27 0.67 20.51
N LEU A 172 0.88 0.22 19.97
CA LEU A 172 1.82 -0.60 20.72
C LEU A 172 2.41 0.19 21.90
N ALA A 173 2.91 1.41 21.67
CA ALA A 173 3.44 2.26 22.72
C ALA A 173 2.42 2.47 23.86
N ALA A 174 1.17 2.60 23.47
CA ALA A 174 0.06 2.72 24.40
C ALA A 174 -0.24 1.45 25.19
N ALA A 175 -0.25 0.32 24.50
CA ALA A 175 -0.44 -0.99 25.14
C ALA A 175 0.71 -1.35 26.10
N LEU A 176 1.90 -0.75 25.92
CA LEU A 176 3.05 -0.85 26.81
C LEU A 176 2.94 0.05 28.07
N GLY A 177 1.86 0.83 28.21
CA GLY A 177 1.57 1.56 29.45
C GLY A 177 2.07 2.99 29.53
N GLY A 178 2.33 3.62 28.37
CA GLY A 178 2.90 4.97 28.32
C GLY A 178 4.41 4.96 28.58
N VAL A 179 5.08 5.88 27.95
CA VAL A 179 6.52 5.89 27.73
C VAL A 179 7.33 5.80 29.02
N ASP A 180 7.58 4.59 29.50
CA ASP A 180 8.77 4.35 30.31
C ASP A 180 9.83 3.82 29.35
N VAL A 181 10.84 4.65 29.06
CA VAL A 181 11.91 4.44 28.06
C VAL A 181 12.51 3.01 28.09
N PRO A 182 12.71 2.36 29.26
CA PRO A 182 13.25 1.00 29.31
C PRO A 182 12.37 -0.08 28.66
N GLN A 183 11.05 0.12 28.58
CA GLN A 183 10.16 -0.88 27.93
C GLN A 183 10.12 -0.70 26.42
N LEU A 184 10.38 0.51 25.91
CA LEU A 184 10.52 0.78 24.47
C LEU A 184 11.80 0.15 23.92
N ASP A 185 12.85 0.03 24.73
CA ASP A 185 14.11 -0.63 24.35
C ASP A 185 13.93 -2.14 24.04
N ALA A 186 12.83 -2.75 24.48
CA ALA A 186 12.51 -4.13 24.14
C ALA A 186 11.92 -4.28 22.72
N TYR A 187 11.47 -3.17 22.09
CA TYR A 187 10.86 -3.17 20.75
C TYR A 187 11.46 -2.11 19.83
N PRO A 188 12.77 -1.89 19.81
CA PRO A 188 13.38 -0.76 19.10
C PRO A 188 13.10 -0.81 17.60
N ASP A 189 13.07 -2.01 17.02
CA ASP A 189 12.90 -2.20 15.58
C ASP A 189 11.43 -2.01 15.12
N LEU A 190 10.47 -2.21 16.03
CA LEU A 190 9.05 -2.00 15.73
C LEU A 190 8.60 -0.55 15.89
N LEU A 191 9.28 0.23 16.73
CA LEU A 191 8.87 1.58 17.09
C LEU A 191 9.61 2.67 16.33
N ARG A 192 10.74 2.32 15.70
CA ARG A 192 11.57 3.28 14.96
C ARG A 192 11.09 3.39 13.51
N ASP A 193 10.96 4.61 13.01
CA ASP A 193 10.89 4.86 11.58
C ASP A 193 12.29 4.87 10.98
N ASN A 194 12.46 4.26 9.80
CA ASN A 194 13.79 4.02 9.21
C ASN A 194 14.56 5.28 8.81
N TYR A 195 13.87 6.43 8.77
CA TYR A 195 14.46 7.75 8.44
C TYR A 195 14.41 8.74 9.60
N GLU A 196 13.91 8.33 10.78
CA GLU A 196 13.94 9.17 11.97
C GLU A 196 15.26 9.02 12.71
N MET A 197 15.87 10.16 13.06
CA MET A 197 17.04 10.12 13.97
C MET A 197 16.60 9.57 15.34
N PRO A 198 17.39 8.72 15.98
CA PRO A 198 17.04 8.10 17.27
C PRO A 198 16.61 9.08 18.37
N SER A 199 17.13 10.32 18.33
CA SER A 199 16.77 11.38 19.26
C SER A 199 15.41 12.04 18.98
N GLU A 200 14.90 11.91 17.75
CA GLU A 200 13.64 12.51 17.30
C GLU A 200 12.49 11.52 17.41
N ALA A 201 12.75 10.24 17.17
CA ALA A 201 11.75 9.18 17.23
C ALA A 201 11.05 9.10 18.60
N ALA A 202 11.79 9.26 19.69
CA ALA A 202 11.22 9.26 21.04
C ALA A 202 10.37 10.51 21.36
N SER A 203 10.67 11.64 20.72
CA SER A 203 9.94 12.91 20.93
C SER A 203 8.71 13.06 20.06
N GLN A 204 8.63 12.34 18.96
CA GLN A 204 7.50 12.39 18.02
C GLN A 204 6.40 11.37 18.29
N ILE A 205 6.63 10.38 19.15
CA ILE A 205 5.57 9.54 19.70
C ILE A 205 4.79 10.41 20.69
N VAL A 206 3.96 11.29 20.17
CA VAL A 206 2.88 11.88 20.96
C VAL A 206 1.94 10.73 21.27
N ALA A 207 2.23 10.03 22.37
CA ALA A 207 1.30 9.04 22.91
C ALA A 207 -0.03 9.75 23.13
N PRO A 208 -1.14 9.32 22.48
CA PRO A 208 -2.45 9.80 22.87
C PRO A 208 -2.56 9.64 24.38
N GLY A 209 -3.22 10.57 25.07
CA GLY A 209 -3.41 10.45 26.52
C GLY A 209 -4.01 9.09 26.85
N GLN A 210 -3.72 8.54 28.04
CA GLN A 210 -4.14 7.18 28.42
C GLN A 210 -5.64 6.93 28.19
N ALA A 211 -6.49 7.93 28.42
CA ALA A 211 -7.94 7.85 28.17
C ALA A 211 -8.29 7.75 26.66
N ASP A 212 -7.50 8.35 25.77
CA ASP A 212 -7.67 8.24 24.33
C ASP A 212 -7.28 6.86 23.83
N LEU A 213 -6.26 6.27 24.43
CA LEU A 213 -5.78 4.94 24.13
C LEU A 213 -6.75 3.85 24.55
N GLU A 214 -7.25 3.92 25.78
CA GLU A 214 -8.26 2.99 26.27
C GLU A 214 -9.50 3.02 25.38
N ARG A 215 -9.89 4.21 24.91
CA ARG A 215 -10.99 4.36 23.96
C ARG A 215 -10.68 3.74 22.60
N ILE A 216 -9.47 3.94 22.06
CA ILE A 216 -9.05 3.36 20.77
C ILE A 216 -8.95 1.84 20.89
N VAL A 217 -8.28 1.33 21.91
CA VAL A 217 -8.11 -0.12 22.14
C VAL A 217 -9.47 -0.80 22.33
N SER A 218 -10.36 -0.21 23.16
CA SER A 218 -11.73 -0.70 23.35
C SER A 218 -12.53 -0.68 22.05
N ARG A 219 -12.42 0.39 21.28
CA ARG A 219 -13.10 0.54 19.98
C ARG A 219 -12.58 -0.46 18.94
N LEU A 220 -11.28 -0.72 18.91
CA LEU A 220 -10.67 -1.72 18.06
C LEU A 220 -10.93 -3.15 18.53
N LYS A 221 -11.57 -3.35 19.70
CA LYS A 221 -11.74 -4.66 20.34
C LYS A 221 -10.42 -5.42 20.49
N LEU A 222 -9.35 -4.68 20.77
CA LEU A 222 -8.01 -5.25 20.98
C LEU A 222 -7.83 -5.66 22.43
N ASP A 223 -7.21 -6.82 22.65
CA ASP A 223 -6.62 -7.16 23.92
C ASP A 223 -5.18 -6.62 23.99
N PRO A 224 -4.88 -5.66 24.89
CA PRO A 224 -3.53 -5.12 25.04
C PRO A 224 -2.47 -6.19 25.37
N ALA A 225 -2.85 -7.23 26.09
CA ALA A 225 -1.92 -8.33 26.43
C ALA A 225 -1.61 -9.18 25.18
N GLU A 226 -2.61 -9.47 24.35
CA GLU A 226 -2.41 -10.14 23.07
C GLU A 226 -1.57 -9.29 22.12
N LEU A 227 -1.84 -8.00 22.02
CA LEU A 227 -1.04 -7.09 21.17
C LEU A 227 0.43 -7.08 21.59
N ARG A 228 0.73 -6.98 22.88
CA ARG A 228 2.11 -7.06 23.41
C ARG A 228 2.75 -8.40 23.10
N SER A 229 2.05 -9.50 23.37
CA SER A 229 2.56 -10.85 23.10
C SER A 229 2.88 -11.06 21.62
N ARG A 230 2.02 -10.56 20.74
CA ARG A 230 2.23 -10.62 19.30
C ARG A 230 3.37 -9.72 18.85
N ALA A 231 3.42 -8.49 19.30
CA ALA A 231 4.50 -7.56 18.96
C ALA A 231 5.89 -8.13 19.29
N ALA A 232 6.02 -8.87 20.39
CA ALA A 232 7.28 -9.54 20.76
C ALA A 232 7.76 -10.60 19.75
N THR A 233 6.88 -11.06 18.85
CA THR A 233 7.21 -12.04 17.79
C THR A 233 7.31 -11.42 16.40
N LEU A 234 6.96 -10.15 16.23
CA LEU A 234 7.01 -9.45 14.97
C LEU A 234 8.40 -8.86 14.74
N ILE A 235 8.85 -8.90 13.50
CA ILE A 235 10.23 -8.54 13.13
C ILE A 235 10.34 -7.17 12.48
N SER A 236 9.20 -6.50 12.19
CA SER A 236 9.24 -5.20 11.51
C SER A 236 7.97 -4.38 11.73
N PRO A 237 8.02 -3.06 11.54
CA PRO A 237 6.86 -2.17 11.57
C PRO A 237 5.75 -2.58 10.59
N ASP A 238 6.10 -3.04 9.40
CA ASP A 238 5.13 -3.51 8.42
C ASP A 238 4.43 -4.80 8.87
N ALA A 239 5.14 -5.71 9.54
CA ALA A 239 4.53 -6.92 10.12
C ALA A 239 3.46 -6.55 11.17
N LEU A 240 3.70 -5.51 11.99
CA LEU A 240 2.72 -4.98 12.93
C LEU A 240 1.52 -4.35 12.21
N SER A 241 1.77 -3.62 11.12
CA SER A 241 0.73 -3.01 10.29
C SER A 241 -0.17 -4.07 9.63
N VAL A 242 0.43 -5.15 9.13
CA VAL A 242 -0.29 -6.30 8.55
C VAL A 242 -1.12 -7.05 9.61
N TYR A 243 -0.56 -7.25 10.81
CA TYR A 243 -1.31 -7.82 11.92
C TYR A 243 -2.56 -6.98 12.23
N MET A 244 -2.42 -5.67 12.31
CA MET A 244 -3.54 -4.75 12.54
C MET A 244 -4.55 -4.76 11.39
N ALA A 245 -4.08 -4.82 10.13
CA ALA A 245 -4.95 -4.90 8.97
C ALA A 245 -5.82 -6.16 9.01
N ARG A 246 -5.22 -7.32 9.28
CA ARG A 246 -5.96 -8.59 9.41
C ARG A 246 -6.92 -8.59 10.59
N HIS A 247 -6.57 -7.97 11.71
CA HIS A 247 -7.47 -7.77 12.83
C HIS A 247 -8.71 -6.93 12.41
N VAL A 248 -8.50 -5.79 11.78
CA VAL A 248 -9.57 -4.92 11.27
C VAL A 248 -10.46 -5.67 10.25
N MET A 249 -9.86 -6.42 9.35
CA MET A 249 -10.60 -7.22 8.37
C MET A 249 -11.53 -8.23 9.04
N ARG A 250 -11.10 -8.88 10.10
CA ARG A 250 -11.88 -9.90 10.83
C ARG A 250 -12.98 -9.30 11.70
N GLU A 251 -12.68 -8.21 12.40
CA GLU A 251 -13.58 -7.62 13.39
C GLU A 251 -14.61 -6.67 12.80
N PHE A 252 -14.24 -5.93 11.75
CA PHE A 252 -15.08 -4.86 11.18
C PHE A 252 -15.51 -5.12 9.75
N ALA A 253 -14.80 -5.98 9.04
CA ALA A 253 -15.03 -6.29 7.63
C ALA A 253 -15.28 -5.04 6.74
N PRO A 254 -14.44 -3.98 6.81
CA PRO A 254 -14.67 -2.75 6.07
C PRO A 254 -14.77 -2.98 4.56
N SER A 255 -15.48 -2.08 3.88
CA SER A 255 -15.57 -2.08 2.42
C SER A 255 -14.37 -1.39 1.75
N LEU A 256 -13.67 -0.52 2.46
CA LEU A 256 -12.49 0.19 1.96
C LEU A 256 -11.36 0.17 3.00
N LEU A 257 -10.25 -0.46 2.65
CA LEU A 257 -9.05 -0.54 3.48
C LEU A 257 -7.82 -0.14 2.68
N PHE A 258 -7.05 0.82 3.19
CA PHE A 258 -5.70 1.13 2.74
C PHE A 258 -4.69 0.65 3.77
N LEU A 259 -3.72 -0.11 3.32
CA LEU A 259 -2.57 -0.58 4.09
C LEU A 259 -1.29 -0.03 3.46
N THR A 260 -0.63 0.90 4.13
CA THR A 260 0.67 1.42 3.71
C THR A 260 1.77 0.63 4.39
N LEU A 261 2.70 0.08 3.60
CA LEU A 261 3.91 -0.60 4.04
C LEU A 261 5.12 0.29 3.76
N HIS A 262 6.19 0.15 4.54
CA HIS A 262 7.31 1.10 4.48
C HIS A 262 8.69 0.54 4.86
N ASP A 263 8.81 -0.74 5.21
CA ASP A 263 10.07 -1.37 5.61
C ASP A 263 11.19 -1.23 4.56
N ILE A 264 10.82 -1.16 3.28
CA ILE A 264 11.77 -1.00 2.16
C ILE A 264 12.54 0.32 2.24
N ASP A 265 12.01 1.34 2.91
CA ASP A 265 12.64 2.66 3.00
C ASP A 265 13.93 2.69 3.84
N VAL A 266 14.23 1.61 4.57
CA VAL A 266 15.54 1.36 5.17
C VAL A 266 16.69 1.49 4.15
N ALA A 267 16.39 1.41 2.87
CA ALA A 267 17.32 1.66 1.76
C ALA A 267 18.13 2.96 1.92
N HIS A 268 17.55 4.02 2.49
CA HIS A 268 18.24 5.28 2.74
C HIS A 268 19.44 5.15 3.67
N SER A 269 19.44 4.15 4.54
CA SER A 269 20.59 3.85 5.42
C SER A 269 21.81 3.29 4.68
N GLY A 270 21.66 2.88 3.41
CA GLY A 270 22.71 2.21 2.65
C GLY A 270 22.88 0.72 2.97
N ALA A 271 22.09 0.18 3.89
CA ALA A 271 22.12 -1.24 4.26
C ALA A 271 21.38 -2.09 3.21
N TYR A 272 22.07 -2.46 2.14
CA TYR A 272 21.48 -3.21 1.02
C TYR A 272 20.81 -4.52 1.44
N SER A 273 21.38 -5.25 2.40
CA SER A 273 20.79 -6.48 2.91
C SER A 273 19.43 -6.26 3.58
N LEU A 274 19.28 -5.17 4.34
CA LEU A 274 18.01 -4.80 4.97
C LEU A 274 16.98 -4.33 3.93
N TYR A 275 17.42 -3.62 2.90
CA TYR A 275 16.59 -3.26 1.77
C TYR A 275 16.00 -4.49 1.06
N ILE A 276 16.83 -5.51 0.78
CA ILE A 276 16.38 -6.78 0.20
C ILE A 276 15.43 -7.52 1.16
N GLU A 277 15.70 -7.50 2.45
CA GLU A 277 14.82 -8.10 3.46
C GLU A 277 13.47 -7.40 3.50
N GLY A 278 13.44 -6.07 3.45
CA GLY A 278 12.21 -5.29 3.34
C GLY A 278 11.38 -5.68 2.12
N ILE A 279 12.01 -5.84 0.95
CA ILE A 279 11.32 -6.32 -0.27
C ILE A 279 10.71 -7.70 -0.05
N ARG A 280 11.45 -8.66 0.51
CA ARG A 280 10.98 -10.02 0.76
C ARG A 280 9.84 -10.08 1.78
N ASN A 281 9.91 -9.24 2.80
CA ASN A 281 8.85 -9.13 3.80
C ASN A 281 7.58 -8.54 3.17
N THR A 282 7.70 -7.45 2.41
CA THR A 282 6.57 -6.82 1.71
C THR A 282 5.92 -7.77 0.71
N ASP A 283 6.70 -8.56 -0.05
CA ASP A 283 6.21 -9.62 -0.94
C ASP A 283 5.32 -10.63 -0.19
N ARG A 284 5.81 -11.12 0.97
CA ARG A 284 5.06 -12.05 1.83
C ARG A 284 3.80 -11.39 2.38
N HIS A 285 3.87 -10.16 2.85
CA HIS A 285 2.74 -9.42 3.39
C HIS A 285 1.61 -9.21 2.37
N CYS A 286 1.96 -9.00 1.10
CA CYS A 286 0.96 -8.95 0.03
C CYS A 286 0.22 -10.30 -0.11
N ALA A 287 0.93 -11.42 -0.02
CA ALA A 287 0.32 -12.75 -0.04
C ALA A 287 -0.52 -13.01 1.21
N ASP A 288 -0.05 -12.64 2.40
CA ASP A 288 -0.79 -12.80 3.65
C ASP A 288 -2.15 -12.07 3.62
N ILE A 289 -2.21 -10.88 3.06
CA ILE A 289 -3.47 -10.13 2.89
C ILE A 289 -4.36 -10.79 1.82
N TRP A 290 -3.78 -11.29 0.72
CA TRP A 290 -4.55 -12.03 -0.27
C TRP A 290 -5.14 -13.32 0.30
N ASP A 291 -4.38 -14.05 1.09
CA ASP A 291 -4.86 -15.25 1.77
C ASP A 291 -5.97 -14.93 2.79
N GLU A 292 -5.87 -13.83 3.52
CA GLU A 292 -6.96 -13.33 4.37
C GLU A 292 -8.22 -13.03 3.56
N ILE A 293 -8.09 -12.36 2.41
CA ILE A 293 -9.21 -12.08 1.51
C ILE A 293 -9.86 -13.38 1.01
N GLN A 294 -9.07 -14.38 0.63
CA GLN A 294 -9.59 -15.63 0.07
C GLN A 294 -10.20 -16.59 1.13
N SER A 295 -9.74 -16.49 2.36
CA SER A 295 -10.20 -17.36 3.47
C SER A 295 -11.38 -16.75 4.25
N ASN A 296 -11.57 -15.44 4.22
CA ASN A 296 -12.60 -14.74 4.97
C ASN A 296 -13.89 -14.60 4.14
N PRO A 297 -15.04 -15.18 4.58
CA PRO A 297 -16.30 -15.12 3.84
C PRO A 297 -16.82 -13.69 3.55
N GLU A 298 -16.45 -12.72 4.40
CA GLU A 298 -16.82 -11.31 4.20
C GLU A 298 -16.07 -10.65 3.04
N TYR A 299 -14.95 -11.22 2.59
CA TYR A 299 -14.09 -10.68 1.55
C TYR A 299 -14.06 -11.52 0.28
N LYS A 300 -14.13 -12.84 0.44
CA LYS A 300 -14.03 -13.78 -0.68
C LYS A 300 -15.05 -13.47 -1.76
N ASP A 301 -14.62 -13.53 -3.01
CA ASP A 301 -15.44 -13.33 -4.22
C ASP A 301 -16.12 -11.95 -4.36
N ARG A 302 -15.73 -10.98 -3.51
CA ARG A 302 -16.27 -9.60 -3.55
C ARG A 302 -15.23 -8.50 -3.38
N THR A 303 -13.95 -8.86 -3.25
CA THR A 303 -12.89 -7.90 -2.96
C THR A 303 -11.97 -7.71 -4.15
N THR A 304 -11.72 -6.45 -4.50
CA THR A 304 -10.65 -6.07 -5.41
C THR A 304 -9.44 -5.64 -4.57
N LEU A 305 -8.31 -6.32 -4.78
CA LEU A 305 -7.03 -5.98 -4.19
C LEU A 305 -6.18 -5.23 -5.19
N PHE A 306 -5.72 -4.03 -4.81
CA PHE A 306 -4.72 -3.26 -5.52
C PHE A 306 -3.39 -3.31 -4.76
N ILE A 307 -2.31 -3.61 -5.45
CA ILE A 307 -0.94 -3.57 -4.91
C ILE A 307 -0.12 -2.67 -5.83
N LEU A 308 0.44 -1.58 -5.31
CA LEU A 308 1.28 -0.67 -6.06
C LEU A 308 2.30 0.01 -5.16
N PRO A 309 3.55 0.21 -5.60
CA PRO A 309 4.47 1.13 -4.93
C PRO A 309 3.99 2.58 -5.05
N ASP A 310 4.34 3.40 -4.09
CA ASP A 310 4.09 4.85 -4.14
C ASP A 310 4.92 5.54 -5.23
N PHE A 311 6.15 5.03 -5.49
CA PHE A 311 7.03 5.36 -6.62
C PHE A 311 8.16 4.31 -6.72
N GLY A 312 9.14 4.54 -7.61
CA GLY A 312 10.33 3.70 -7.77
C GLY A 312 11.57 4.29 -7.08
N ARG A 313 12.75 3.79 -7.42
CA ARG A 313 14.03 4.33 -6.97
C ARG A 313 14.97 4.63 -8.15
N ASP A 314 16.02 5.42 -7.89
CA ASP A 314 16.99 5.83 -8.90
C ASP A 314 17.76 4.63 -9.46
N GLY A 315 18.23 4.77 -10.69
CA GLY A 315 19.23 3.84 -11.24
C GLY A 315 20.63 4.14 -10.70
N ASP A 316 21.51 3.14 -10.71
CA ASP A 316 22.90 3.33 -10.24
C ASP A 316 23.68 4.33 -11.07
N SER A 317 23.36 4.47 -12.37
CA SER A 317 23.95 5.50 -13.23
C SER A 317 23.58 6.92 -12.83
N ASP A 318 22.39 7.10 -12.24
CA ASP A 318 21.89 8.41 -11.82
C ASP A 318 22.47 8.85 -10.47
N ALA A 319 22.87 7.89 -9.64
CA ALA A 319 23.28 8.10 -8.24
C ALA A 319 24.75 7.82 -7.94
N GLY A 320 25.56 7.51 -8.96
CA GLY A 320 26.97 7.19 -8.79
C GLY A 320 27.22 5.81 -8.18
N GLY A 321 26.32 4.84 -8.42
CA GLY A 321 26.44 3.45 -8.00
C GLY A 321 25.58 3.01 -6.82
N ASN A 322 24.81 3.94 -6.23
CA ASN A 322 23.97 3.69 -5.05
C ASN A 322 22.50 4.09 -5.30
N GLY A 323 21.98 3.84 -6.48
CA GLY A 323 20.63 4.27 -6.87
C GLY A 323 19.54 3.76 -5.95
N PHE A 324 19.68 2.57 -5.40
CA PHE A 324 18.71 2.00 -4.46
C PHE A 324 18.47 2.86 -3.21
N GLN A 325 19.42 3.72 -2.83
CA GLN A 325 19.28 4.61 -1.66
C GLN A 325 18.44 5.86 -1.94
N HIS A 326 18.12 6.15 -3.20
CA HIS A 326 17.56 7.44 -3.58
C HIS A 326 16.29 7.28 -4.43
N HIS A 327 15.42 8.29 -4.37
CA HIS A 327 14.24 8.44 -5.22
C HIS A 327 14.06 9.92 -5.60
N ARG A 328 15.01 10.42 -6.38
CA ARG A 328 15.02 11.85 -6.75
C ARG A 328 13.92 12.14 -7.76
N THR A 329 13.22 13.25 -7.57
CA THR A 329 12.13 13.71 -8.45
C THR A 329 12.55 13.85 -9.92
N GLY A 330 13.82 14.10 -10.20
CA GLY A 330 14.38 14.17 -11.56
C GLY A 330 14.64 12.83 -12.23
N SER A 331 14.66 11.72 -11.48
CA SER A 331 14.93 10.40 -12.05
C SER A 331 13.67 9.81 -12.70
N PRO A 332 13.72 9.41 -13.99
CA PRO A 332 12.60 8.73 -14.64
C PRO A 332 12.28 7.38 -13.99
N LEU A 333 13.28 6.64 -13.50
CA LEU A 333 13.08 5.35 -12.82
C LEU A 333 12.38 5.52 -11.49
N ALA A 334 12.77 6.54 -10.70
CA ALA A 334 12.10 6.83 -9.44
C ALA A 334 10.62 7.23 -9.64
N ARG A 335 10.27 7.87 -10.77
CA ARG A 335 8.89 8.24 -11.11
C ARG A 335 8.04 7.08 -11.61
N THR A 336 8.65 5.96 -11.98
CA THR A 336 7.97 4.87 -12.67
C THR A 336 7.93 3.63 -11.80
N THR A 337 6.73 3.08 -11.64
CA THR A 337 6.50 1.85 -10.89
C THR A 337 5.49 0.95 -11.60
N TRP A 338 4.90 0.02 -10.90
CA TRP A 338 3.95 -0.97 -11.41
C TRP A 338 2.68 -1.01 -10.56
N MET A 339 1.64 -1.70 -11.05
CA MET A 339 0.45 -2.02 -10.26
C MET A 339 -0.05 -3.42 -10.60
N MET A 340 -0.42 -4.16 -9.57
CA MET A 340 -1.05 -5.47 -9.68
C MET A 340 -2.47 -5.39 -9.10
N VAL A 341 -3.45 -5.94 -9.83
CA VAL A 341 -4.86 -5.89 -9.41
C VAL A 341 -5.46 -7.28 -9.50
N LEU A 342 -6.07 -7.73 -8.41
CA LEU A 342 -6.70 -9.05 -8.27
C LEU A 342 -8.15 -8.91 -7.81
N GLY A 343 -8.98 -9.87 -8.13
CA GLY A 343 -10.35 -9.97 -7.60
C GLY A 343 -11.41 -10.27 -8.66
N PRO A 344 -12.68 -10.32 -8.24
CA PRO A 344 -13.77 -10.65 -9.14
C PRO A 344 -13.94 -9.62 -10.26
N GLY A 345 -14.11 -10.11 -11.49
CA GLY A 345 -14.22 -9.27 -12.68
C GLY A 345 -12.88 -8.74 -13.23
N ILE A 346 -11.77 -8.93 -12.53
CA ILE A 346 -10.43 -8.61 -13.03
C ILE A 346 -9.95 -9.71 -13.96
N ARG A 347 -9.42 -9.33 -15.12
CA ARG A 347 -8.82 -10.27 -16.07
C ARG A 347 -7.54 -10.86 -15.47
N GLN A 348 -7.57 -12.15 -15.20
CA GLN A 348 -6.40 -12.87 -14.72
C GLN A 348 -5.34 -13.05 -15.81
N ASN A 349 -4.10 -13.26 -15.41
CA ASN A 349 -2.98 -13.54 -16.28
C ASN A 349 -2.84 -12.51 -17.42
N THR A 350 -3.04 -11.24 -17.11
CA THR A 350 -3.08 -10.17 -18.11
C THR A 350 -2.02 -9.12 -17.82
N VAL A 351 -1.25 -8.74 -18.83
CA VAL A 351 -0.24 -7.66 -18.75
C VAL A 351 -0.70 -6.48 -19.60
N VAL A 352 -0.78 -5.31 -18.97
CA VAL A 352 -1.12 -4.04 -19.60
C VAL A 352 0.14 -3.18 -19.69
N ASN A 353 0.56 -2.86 -20.91
CA ASN A 353 1.82 -2.13 -21.20
C ASN A 353 1.64 -0.62 -21.42
N ARG A 354 0.39 -0.11 -21.34
CA ARG A 354 0.18 1.34 -21.42
C ARG A 354 0.53 2.01 -20.09
N THR A 355 0.98 3.23 -20.16
CA THR A 355 1.18 4.07 -18.97
C THR A 355 -0.15 4.48 -18.37
N ILE A 356 -0.27 4.31 -17.05
CA ILE A 356 -1.30 4.90 -16.19
C ILE A 356 -0.62 5.81 -15.17
N GLU A 357 -1.39 6.63 -14.48
CA GLU A 357 -0.87 7.48 -13.40
C GLU A 357 -1.29 6.94 -12.03
N SER A 358 -0.48 7.16 -11.00
CA SER A 358 -0.80 6.71 -9.63
C SER A 358 -2.11 7.31 -9.11
N ILE A 359 -2.45 8.51 -9.55
CA ILE A 359 -3.72 9.20 -9.21
C ILE A 359 -4.95 8.62 -9.92
N ASP A 360 -4.79 7.73 -10.90
CA ASP A 360 -5.90 7.04 -11.57
C ASP A 360 -6.60 6.02 -10.65
N LEU A 361 -5.98 5.70 -9.51
CA LEU A 361 -6.52 4.73 -8.55
C LEU A 361 -7.86 5.17 -7.97
N VAL A 362 -7.99 6.43 -7.52
CA VAL A 362 -9.21 6.91 -6.84
C VAL A 362 -10.44 6.87 -7.74
N PRO A 363 -10.44 7.43 -8.97
CA PRO A 363 -11.61 7.29 -9.84
C PRO A 363 -11.88 5.83 -10.26
N THR A 364 -10.88 4.95 -10.27
CA THR A 364 -11.05 3.52 -10.52
C THR A 364 -11.75 2.83 -9.34
N ILE A 365 -11.32 3.10 -8.10
CA ILE A 365 -12.00 2.62 -6.89
C ILE A 365 -13.44 3.14 -6.84
N ALA A 366 -13.65 4.41 -7.18
CA ALA A 366 -14.97 5.02 -7.23
C ALA A 366 -15.91 4.25 -8.18
N GLY A 367 -15.43 3.90 -9.38
CA GLY A 367 -16.18 3.06 -10.32
C GLY A 367 -16.47 1.66 -9.78
N ARG A 368 -15.52 1.03 -9.09
CA ARG A 368 -15.69 -0.32 -8.49
C ARG A 368 -16.70 -0.35 -7.35
N LEU A 369 -16.70 0.67 -6.50
CA LEU A 369 -17.57 0.75 -5.32
C LEU A 369 -18.87 1.53 -5.58
N GLY A 370 -19.03 2.20 -6.73
CA GLY A 370 -20.25 2.89 -7.14
C GLY A 370 -20.46 4.25 -6.47
N PHE A 371 -19.41 5.05 -6.32
CA PHE A 371 -19.49 6.44 -5.85
C PHE A 371 -18.76 7.41 -6.79
N ASP A 372 -18.97 8.70 -6.61
CA ASP A 372 -18.31 9.73 -7.40
C ASP A 372 -17.11 10.33 -6.66
N ALA A 373 -16.03 10.61 -7.40
CA ALA A 373 -14.85 11.31 -6.92
C ALA A 373 -14.62 12.61 -7.73
N PRO A 374 -15.47 13.64 -7.56
CA PRO A 374 -15.55 14.77 -8.48
C PRO A 374 -14.33 15.70 -8.47
N TYR A 375 -13.45 15.58 -7.48
CA TYR A 375 -12.23 16.40 -7.36
C TYR A 375 -10.95 15.61 -7.59
N ALA A 376 -11.06 14.30 -7.87
CA ALA A 376 -9.93 13.52 -8.33
C ALA A 376 -9.53 13.96 -9.74
N GLN A 377 -8.23 14.07 -9.98
CA GLN A 377 -7.66 14.53 -11.26
C GLN A 377 -7.30 13.37 -12.18
N GLY A 378 -7.20 12.16 -11.62
CA GLY A 378 -6.94 10.94 -12.37
C GLY A 378 -8.12 10.49 -13.23
N ARG A 379 -7.95 9.37 -13.95
CA ARG A 379 -8.95 8.78 -14.84
C ARG A 379 -9.24 7.34 -14.44
N GLN A 380 -10.44 6.88 -14.66
CA GLN A 380 -10.76 5.46 -14.51
C GLN A 380 -9.89 4.61 -15.43
N ILE A 381 -9.37 3.51 -14.89
CA ILE A 381 -8.60 2.52 -15.63
C ILE A 381 -9.60 1.55 -16.28
N ALA A 382 -9.80 1.70 -17.60
CA ALA A 382 -10.85 1.01 -18.34
C ALA A 382 -10.76 -0.53 -18.27
N GLU A 383 -9.56 -1.09 -18.11
CA GLU A 383 -9.32 -2.53 -17.99
C GLU A 383 -9.85 -3.12 -16.67
N LEU A 384 -10.18 -2.28 -15.70
CA LEU A 384 -10.57 -2.67 -14.34
C LEU A 384 -12.05 -2.40 -14.00
N ILE A 385 -12.80 -1.83 -14.93
CA ILE A 385 -14.22 -1.45 -14.75
C ILE A 385 -15.17 -2.39 -15.53
#